data_6c75884d23d2fdc69f3d0ac93f75a4e0
#
_entry.id   6c75884d23d2fdc69f3d0ac93f75a4e0
#
_cell.length_a   1.000
_cell.length_b   1.000
_cell.length_c   1.000
_cell.angle_alpha   90.00
_cell.angle_beta   90.00
_cell.angle_gamma   90.00
#
_symmetry.space_group_name_H-M   'P 1'
#
loop_
_entity.id
_entity.type
_entity.pdbx_description
1 polymer ?
#
loop_
_entity_poly.entity_id
_entity_poly.type
_entity_poly.pdbx_seq_one_letter_code
_entity_poly.pdbx_strand_id
1 'polypeptide(L)'
;MRQITLLAGLLLAGASLFAADPQLLAMAPGDATTFAGINVTQAKTSQFGQFVLNNIPQNADIQKFISETGFDPRTDITEVLVAATVSAPAANATTQNGHPSFSSGLFLAKGAFNIPKIVAAATTDQKVQVSTYSGVQLVTVDGEMAFGFIDASTLAAGDLASVKAALDRRNGSGSIIDAAVLARINQLSTTEDAWGVSTKGFAGALPMLGSGDSSSAILQSIQQSSGGIKFGSSVVVTCQVVADSAQDAQSLSDVVKMLSQMITMHSGPGGAPSELTNLLKSLNISTDGAALNLTLTVPEDQLEALLKMAHGQSNSATI
;
A
#
# COMPACT_ATOMS: atom_id res chain seq x y z
N MET A 1 -39.89 -22.30 46.31
CA MET A 1 -38.84 -22.82 45.45
C MET A 1 -38.83 -21.96 44.18
N ARG A 2 -37.95 -21.00 44.11
CA ARG A 2 -37.79 -20.11 42.95
C ARG A 2 -36.53 -20.55 42.21
N GLN A 3 -36.68 -21.06 41.00
CA GLN A 3 -35.58 -21.35 40.09
C GLN A 3 -35.05 -20.06 39.52
N ILE A 4 -33.81 -19.74 39.82
CA ILE A 4 -33.05 -18.65 39.22
C ILE A 4 -32.38 -19.21 37.95
N THR A 5 -32.95 -18.87 36.81
CA THR A 5 -32.33 -19.18 35.51
C THR A 5 -31.21 -18.18 35.28
N LEU A 6 -29.97 -18.61 35.43
CA LEU A 6 -28.76 -17.87 35.05
C LEU A 6 -28.69 -17.79 33.52
N LEU A 7 -28.99 -16.64 32.98
CA LEU A 7 -28.76 -16.29 31.58
C LEU A 7 -27.25 -15.99 31.41
N ALA A 8 -26.49 -17.00 31.04
CA ALA A 8 -25.11 -16.83 30.63
C ALA A 8 -25.09 -16.04 29.30
N GLY A 9 -24.96 -14.73 29.40
CA GLY A 9 -24.66 -13.88 28.24
C GLY A 9 -23.28 -14.22 27.70
N LEU A 10 -23.26 -14.97 26.62
CA LEU A 10 -22.06 -15.22 25.84
C LEU A 10 -21.65 -13.90 25.18
N LEU A 11 -20.77 -13.17 25.83
CA LEU A 11 -20.01 -12.09 25.21
C LEU A 11 -19.13 -12.74 24.14
N LEU A 12 -19.67 -12.86 22.94
CA LEU A 12 -18.89 -12.94 21.73
C LEU A 12 -18.13 -11.61 21.64
N ALA A 13 -16.94 -11.55 22.26
CA ALA A 13 -15.91 -10.64 21.84
C ALA A 13 -15.63 -11.03 20.39
N GLY A 14 -16.32 -10.37 19.46
CA GLY A 14 -16.05 -10.48 18.05
C GLY A 14 -14.57 -10.15 17.86
N ALA A 15 -13.77 -11.16 17.54
CA ALA A 15 -12.49 -10.90 16.90
C ALA A 15 -12.84 -9.97 15.73
N SER A 16 -12.44 -8.73 15.82
CA SER A 16 -12.52 -7.80 14.69
C SER A 16 -11.68 -8.44 13.60
N LEU A 17 -12.33 -9.09 12.66
CA LEU A 17 -11.71 -9.41 11.39
C LEU A 17 -11.27 -8.04 10.87
N PHE A 18 -9.98 -7.83 10.78
CA PHE A 18 -9.39 -6.52 10.47
C PHE A 18 -9.60 -6.21 8.98
N ALA A 19 -10.84 -5.89 8.62
CA ALA A 19 -11.13 -5.23 7.35
C ALA A 19 -10.62 -3.78 7.41
N ALA A 20 -10.36 -3.17 6.26
CA ALA A 20 -10.00 -1.76 6.19
C ALA A 20 -11.04 -0.90 6.93
N ASP A 21 -10.57 0.10 7.68
CA ASP A 21 -11.44 0.94 8.50
C ASP A 21 -12.52 1.63 7.65
N PRO A 22 -13.81 1.43 7.94
CA PRO A 22 -14.90 2.00 7.16
C PRO A 22 -14.88 3.53 7.10
N GLN A 23 -14.36 4.21 8.12
CA GLN A 23 -14.24 5.66 8.14
C GLN A 23 -13.18 6.12 7.12
N LEU A 24 -12.06 5.40 6.99
CA LEU A 24 -11.06 5.70 5.97
C LEU A 24 -11.62 5.45 4.57
N LEU A 25 -12.31 4.33 4.36
CA LEU A 25 -12.93 4.02 3.07
C LEU A 25 -14.01 5.05 2.70
N ALA A 26 -14.80 5.54 3.64
CA ALA A 26 -15.81 6.56 3.40
C ALA A 26 -15.22 7.91 2.94
N MET A 27 -13.97 8.19 3.26
CA MET A 27 -13.26 9.42 2.85
C MET A 27 -12.47 9.23 1.54
N ALA A 28 -12.21 8.01 1.11
CA ALA A 28 -11.46 7.75 -0.12
C ALA A 28 -12.22 8.23 -1.35
N PRO A 29 -11.56 8.75 -2.40
CA PRO A 29 -12.23 9.12 -3.66
C PRO A 29 -12.76 7.88 -4.37
N GLY A 30 -14.03 7.92 -4.79
CA GLY A 30 -14.68 6.79 -5.47
C GLY A 30 -14.16 6.57 -6.89
N ASP A 31 -13.55 7.58 -7.49
CA ASP A 31 -12.92 7.56 -8.81
C ASP A 31 -11.41 7.26 -8.76
N ALA A 32 -10.86 6.97 -7.59
CA ALA A 32 -9.49 6.51 -7.48
C ALA A 32 -9.30 5.20 -8.26
N THR A 33 -8.20 5.13 -8.97
CA THR A 33 -7.86 3.94 -9.77
C THR A 33 -6.99 2.94 -9.01
N THR A 34 -6.42 3.37 -7.88
CA THR A 34 -5.56 2.54 -7.05
C THR A 34 -5.86 2.77 -5.58
N PHE A 35 -6.01 1.68 -4.86
CA PHE A 35 -6.14 1.64 -3.40
C PHE A 35 -5.06 0.74 -2.84
N ALA A 36 -4.45 1.16 -1.74
CA ALA A 36 -3.51 0.33 -1.00
C ALA A 36 -3.68 0.56 0.49
N GLY A 37 -3.50 -0.48 1.28
CA GLY A 37 -3.62 -0.38 2.72
C GLY A 37 -2.65 -1.29 3.45
N ILE A 38 -2.36 -0.93 4.68
CA ILE A 38 -1.58 -1.76 5.61
C ILE A 38 -2.17 -1.67 7.01
N ASN A 39 -2.41 -2.82 7.60
CA ASN A 39 -2.69 -2.95 9.02
C ASN A 39 -1.36 -2.98 9.78
N VAL A 40 -0.91 -1.81 10.25
CA VAL A 40 0.36 -1.67 10.95
C VAL A 40 0.35 -2.41 12.29
N THR A 41 -0.79 -2.45 12.97
CA THR A 41 -0.94 -3.21 14.22
C THR A 41 -0.66 -4.69 13.99
N GLN A 42 -1.22 -5.27 12.93
CA GLN A 42 -0.99 -6.67 12.58
C GLN A 42 0.43 -6.91 12.09
N ALA A 43 0.96 -6.02 11.25
CA ALA A 43 2.33 -6.10 10.76
C ALA A 43 3.37 -6.14 11.90
N LYS A 44 3.16 -5.35 12.96
CA LYS A 44 4.03 -5.35 14.16
C LYS A 44 4.08 -6.69 14.90
N THR A 45 3.14 -7.61 14.68
CA THR A 45 3.13 -8.92 15.34
C THR A 45 4.12 -9.90 14.72
N SER A 46 4.59 -9.67 13.49
CA SER A 46 5.58 -10.49 12.80
C SER A 46 7.00 -9.91 12.94
N GLN A 47 8.02 -10.78 12.88
CA GLN A 47 9.42 -10.35 12.89
C GLN A 47 9.73 -9.54 11.63
N PHE A 48 9.26 -10.00 10.47
CA PHE A 48 9.48 -9.30 9.21
C PHE A 48 8.82 -7.91 9.20
N GLY A 49 7.58 -7.79 9.68
CA GLY A 49 6.92 -6.48 9.81
C GLY A 49 7.68 -5.54 10.76
N GLN A 50 8.19 -6.05 11.88
CA GLN A 50 9.07 -5.30 12.77
C GLN A 50 10.39 -4.90 12.07
N PHE A 51 10.98 -5.82 11.32
CA PHE A 51 12.17 -5.52 10.52
C PHE A 51 11.90 -4.39 9.53
N VAL A 52 10.81 -4.43 8.77
CA VAL A 52 10.44 -3.36 7.82
C VAL A 52 10.27 -2.03 8.55
N LEU A 53 9.50 -1.99 9.63
CA LEU A 53 9.25 -0.77 10.40
C LEU A 53 10.55 -0.17 10.99
N ASN A 54 11.46 -1.02 11.47
CA ASN A 54 12.74 -0.59 12.03
C ASN A 54 13.72 -0.10 10.96
N ASN A 55 13.53 -0.51 9.70
CA ASN A 55 14.36 -0.08 8.58
C ASN A 55 13.78 1.12 7.81
N ILE A 56 12.67 1.70 8.25
CA ILE A 56 12.20 3.00 7.75
C ILE A 56 13.31 4.03 8.03
N PRO A 57 13.76 4.79 7.00
CA PRO A 57 14.84 5.75 7.17
C PRO A 57 14.58 6.73 8.32
N GLN A 58 15.56 6.87 9.20
CA GLN A 58 15.53 7.76 10.35
C GLN A 58 16.57 8.88 10.12
N ASN A 59 16.21 9.88 9.30
CA ASN A 59 17.06 11.06 9.14
C ASN A 59 16.94 12.02 10.33
N ALA A 60 17.79 13.02 10.38
CA ALA A 60 17.84 13.99 11.49
C ALA A 60 16.51 14.75 11.64
N ASP A 61 15.81 15.03 10.54
CA ASP A 61 14.53 15.76 10.55
C ASP A 61 13.42 14.93 11.16
N ILE A 62 13.34 13.63 10.83
CA ILE A 62 12.40 12.69 11.44
C ILE A 62 12.67 12.55 12.94
N GLN A 63 13.93 12.39 13.34
CA GLN A 63 14.31 12.30 14.76
C GLN A 63 13.96 13.59 15.52
N LYS A 64 14.22 14.75 14.93
CA LYS A 64 13.82 16.04 15.49
C LYS A 64 12.30 16.11 15.65
N PHE A 65 11.55 15.77 14.60
CA PHE A 65 10.08 15.77 14.63
C PHE A 65 9.54 14.85 15.75
N ILE A 66 10.08 13.63 15.89
CA ILE A 66 9.68 12.70 16.96
C ILE A 66 9.98 13.31 18.34
N SER A 67 11.16 13.94 18.52
CA SER A 67 11.53 14.53 19.80
C SER A 67 10.67 15.73 20.19
N GLU A 68 10.25 16.54 19.23
CA GLU A 68 9.42 17.72 19.45
C GLU A 68 7.95 17.39 19.67
N THR A 69 7.41 16.42 18.91
CA THR A 69 5.98 16.09 18.92
C THR A 69 5.64 14.94 19.85
N GLY A 70 6.59 14.05 20.10
CA GLY A 70 6.37 12.75 20.74
C GLY A 70 5.62 11.76 19.86
N PHE A 71 5.43 12.05 18.57
CA PHE A 71 4.77 11.16 17.62
C PHE A 71 5.81 10.38 16.80
N ASP A 72 5.78 9.07 16.91
CA ASP A 72 6.59 8.16 16.10
C ASP A 72 5.69 7.36 15.15
N PRO A 73 5.74 7.60 13.82
CA PRO A 73 4.89 6.89 12.86
C PRO A 73 4.97 5.36 12.95
N ARG A 74 6.12 4.82 13.38
CA ARG A 74 6.33 3.37 13.50
C ARG A 74 5.54 2.74 14.64
N THR A 75 5.29 3.50 15.70
CA THR A 75 4.59 3.03 16.90
C THR A 75 3.15 3.50 16.96
N ASP A 76 2.90 4.75 16.55
CA ASP A 76 1.66 5.45 16.81
C ASP A 76 0.62 5.31 15.69
N ILE A 77 1.05 4.93 14.47
CA ILE A 77 0.13 4.57 13.39
C ILE A 77 -0.32 3.11 13.56
N THR A 78 -1.62 2.89 13.39
CA THR A 78 -2.26 1.57 13.48
C THR A 78 -2.74 1.04 12.14
N GLU A 79 -3.16 1.92 11.24
CA GLU A 79 -3.63 1.58 9.90
C GLU A 79 -3.34 2.73 8.94
N VAL A 80 -3.05 2.38 7.68
CA VAL A 80 -2.90 3.33 6.58
C VAL A 80 -3.76 2.89 5.41
N LEU A 81 -4.42 3.83 4.76
CA LEU A 81 -5.08 3.70 3.48
C LEU A 81 -4.57 4.79 2.52
N VAL A 82 -4.14 4.39 1.35
CA VAL A 82 -3.81 5.28 0.24
C VAL A 82 -4.82 5.08 -0.87
N ALA A 83 -5.35 6.17 -1.40
CA ALA A 83 -6.19 6.16 -2.58
C ALA A 83 -5.64 7.18 -3.58
N ALA A 84 -5.37 6.75 -4.80
CA ALA A 84 -4.73 7.58 -5.80
C ALA A 84 -5.31 7.33 -7.20
N THR A 85 -5.27 8.37 -8.02
CA THR A 85 -5.47 8.23 -9.46
C THR A 85 -4.11 8.23 -10.13
N VAL A 86 -3.74 7.08 -10.69
CA VAL A 86 -2.51 6.94 -11.46
C VAL A 86 -2.80 7.43 -12.88
N SER A 87 -2.14 8.49 -13.30
CA SER A 87 -2.13 8.89 -14.71
C SER A 87 -1.23 7.92 -15.47
N ALA A 88 -1.70 7.46 -16.64
CA ALA A 88 -0.78 6.84 -17.59
C ALA A 88 0.39 7.81 -17.84
N PRO A 89 1.66 7.35 -17.83
CA PRO A 89 2.75 8.23 -18.14
C PRO A 89 2.47 8.83 -19.54
N ALA A 90 2.43 10.17 -19.61
CA ALA A 90 2.39 10.82 -20.92
C ALA A 90 3.60 10.29 -21.69
N ALA A 91 3.43 10.01 -22.99
CA ALA A 91 4.46 9.40 -23.86
C ALA A 91 5.81 10.15 -23.83
N ASN A 92 5.86 11.34 -23.25
CA ASN A 92 7.04 12.20 -23.08
C ASN A 92 7.34 12.58 -21.62
N ALA A 93 6.67 11.94 -20.62
CA ALA A 93 7.03 12.19 -19.24
C ALA A 93 8.34 11.44 -18.95
N THR A 94 9.44 12.18 -18.89
CA THR A 94 10.67 11.70 -18.26
C THR A 94 10.30 11.38 -16.81
N THR A 95 10.22 10.07 -16.51
CA THR A 95 10.05 9.59 -15.15
C THR A 95 11.19 10.14 -14.31
N GLN A 96 10.92 11.19 -13.54
CA GLN A 96 11.87 11.62 -12.53
C GLN A 96 11.95 10.49 -11.50
N ASN A 97 13.10 9.82 -11.50
CA ASN A 97 13.48 8.75 -10.56
C ASN A 97 12.69 7.42 -10.62
N GLY A 98 12.04 7.05 -11.72
CA GLY A 98 11.44 5.72 -11.90
C GLY A 98 10.18 5.46 -11.03
N HIS A 99 9.63 6.47 -10.39
CA HIS A 99 8.40 6.35 -9.60
C HIS A 99 7.15 6.69 -10.42
N PRO A 100 6.02 5.98 -10.20
CA PRO A 100 4.77 6.33 -10.87
C PRO A 100 4.35 7.75 -10.51
N SER A 101 3.95 8.53 -11.52
CA SER A 101 3.39 9.86 -11.29
C SER A 101 1.92 9.71 -10.85
N PHE A 102 1.61 10.20 -9.66
CA PHE A 102 0.23 10.32 -9.20
C PHE A 102 -0.30 11.69 -9.62
N SER A 103 -1.46 11.73 -10.26
CA SER A 103 -2.15 12.98 -10.61
C SER A 103 -2.92 13.57 -9.42
N SER A 104 -3.36 12.72 -8.52
CA SER A 104 -3.96 13.07 -7.23
C SER A 104 -3.73 11.91 -6.26
N GLY A 105 -3.53 12.21 -4.99
CA GLY A 105 -3.30 11.20 -3.97
C GLY A 105 -3.82 11.63 -2.61
N LEU A 106 -4.52 10.73 -1.96
CA LEU A 106 -5.00 10.88 -0.60
C LEU A 106 -4.39 9.77 0.27
N PHE A 107 -3.71 10.18 1.33
CA PHE A 107 -3.21 9.35 2.40
C PHE A 107 -4.12 9.52 3.61
N LEU A 108 -4.62 8.43 4.14
CA LEU A 108 -5.45 8.39 5.32
C LEU A 108 -4.78 7.46 6.35
N ALA A 109 -4.77 7.85 7.62
CA ALA A 109 -4.19 7.03 8.65
C ALA A 109 -5.02 7.02 9.93
N LYS A 110 -5.03 5.87 10.60
CA LYS A 110 -5.44 5.73 11.99
C LYS A 110 -4.21 5.68 12.88
N GLY A 111 -4.33 6.27 14.07
CA GLY A 111 -3.23 6.28 15.03
C GLY A 111 -3.53 7.08 16.28
N ALA A 112 -2.49 7.33 17.07
CA ALA A 112 -2.56 8.19 18.25
C ALA A 112 -1.78 9.49 17.97
N PHE A 113 -2.51 10.59 17.80
CA PHE A 113 -1.92 11.86 17.38
C PHE A 113 -1.94 12.90 18.50
N ASN A 114 -0.78 13.44 18.85
CA ASN A 114 -0.70 14.64 19.68
C ASN A 114 -0.86 15.88 18.79
N ILE A 115 -2.11 16.17 18.40
CA ILE A 115 -2.45 17.19 17.42
C ILE A 115 -1.82 18.57 17.77
N PRO A 116 -1.93 19.10 19.00
CA PRO A 116 -1.35 20.38 19.33
C PRO A 116 0.15 20.45 19.09
N LYS A 117 0.90 19.41 19.45
CA LYS A 117 2.34 19.37 19.27
C LYS A 117 2.73 19.22 17.80
N ILE A 118 2.01 18.38 17.04
CA ILE A 118 2.27 18.15 15.62
C ILE A 118 2.01 19.45 14.84
N VAL A 119 0.89 20.12 15.08
CA VAL A 119 0.57 21.39 14.41
C VAL A 119 1.58 22.47 14.80
N ALA A 120 1.96 22.58 16.08
CA ALA A 120 2.95 23.54 16.53
C ALA A 120 4.33 23.32 15.85
N ALA A 121 4.78 22.07 15.76
CA ALA A 121 6.02 21.73 15.06
C ALA A 121 5.96 22.09 13.56
N ALA A 122 4.85 21.75 12.89
CA ALA A 122 4.66 22.05 11.47
C ALA A 122 4.65 23.56 11.17
N THR A 123 4.08 24.37 12.07
CA THR A 123 3.94 25.83 11.87
C THR A 123 5.19 26.64 12.16
N THR A 124 6.31 26.00 12.50
CA THR A 124 7.61 26.68 12.63
C THR A 124 8.19 27.12 11.28
N ASP A 125 7.77 26.49 10.19
CA ASP A 125 8.18 26.86 8.83
C ASP A 125 7.29 27.98 8.28
N GLN A 126 7.90 29.04 7.72
CA GLN A 126 7.19 30.18 7.12
C GLN A 126 6.35 29.83 5.89
N LYS A 127 6.59 28.70 5.26
CA LYS A 127 5.83 28.18 4.12
C LYS A 127 4.53 27.49 4.51
N VAL A 128 4.31 27.30 5.80
CA VAL A 128 3.15 26.61 6.34
C VAL A 128 2.06 27.59 6.70
N GLN A 129 0.85 27.33 6.24
CA GLN A 129 -0.35 28.09 6.55
C GLN A 129 -1.36 27.20 7.25
N VAL A 130 -2.07 27.77 8.21
CA VAL A 130 -3.15 27.10 8.91
C VAL A 130 -4.48 27.74 8.55
N SER A 131 -5.43 26.93 8.16
CA SER A 131 -6.79 27.35 7.82
C SER A 131 -7.81 26.38 8.42
N THR A 132 -9.09 26.73 8.40
CA THR A 132 -10.16 25.80 8.82
C THR A 132 -11.04 25.50 7.62
N TYR A 133 -11.31 24.22 7.39
CA TYR A 133 -12.22 23.75 6.35
C TYR A 133 -13.13 22.66 6.92
N SER A 134 -14.45 22.79 6.75
CA SER A 134 -15.45 21.83 7.25
C SER A 134 -15.27 21.46 8.75
N GLY A 135 -14.84 22.47 9.57
CA GLY A 135 -14.60 22.28 11.01
C GLY A 135 -13.27 21.60 11.34
N VAL A 136 -12.44 21.25 10.37
CA VAL A 136 -11.11 20.65 10.54
C VAL A 136 -10.03 21.70 10.30
N GLN A 137 -9.04 21.74 11.19
CA GLN A 137 -7.84 22.56 11.00
C GLN A 137 -6.95 21.90 9.95
N LEU A 138 -6.73 22.61 8.85
CA LEU A 138 -5.83 22.20 7.77
C LEU A 138 -4.50 22.93 7.89
N VAL A 139 -3.43 22.18 7.84
CA VAL A 139 -2.06 22.67 7.73
C VAL A 139 -1.63 22.47 6.27
N THR A 140 -1.34 23.58 5.57
CA THR A 140 -1.01 23.58 4.14
C THR A 140 0.44 23.99 3.96
N VAL A 141 1.17 23.27 3.13
CA VAL A 141 2.57 23.52 2.80
C VAL A 141 2.67 23.98 1.35
N ASP A 142 3.32 25.11 1.10
CA ASP A 142 3.49 25.75 -0.22
C ASP A 142 2.15 25.97 -0.99
N GLY A 143 1.00 25.87 -0.32
CA GLY A 143 -0.33 26.01 -0.93
C GLY A 143 -0.81 24.79 -1.72
N GLU A 144 0.00 23.74 -1.87
CA GLU A 144 -0.27 22.57 -2.70
C GLU A 144 -0.58 21.32 -1.86
N MET A 145 0.26 21.01 -0.88
CA MET A 145 0.07 19.86 0.01
C MET A 145 -0.62 20.28 1.30
N ALA A 146 -1.45 19.42 1.83
CA ALA A 146 -2.15 19.67 3.09
C ALA A 146 -2.25 18.41 3.93
N PHE A 147 -2.37 18.62 5.23
CA PHE A 147 -2.84 17.57 6.14
C PHE A 147 -3.81 18.17 7.17
N GLY A 148 -4.67 17.31 7.70
CA GLY A 148 -5.61 17.69 8.75
C GLY A 148 -6.00 16.50 9.61
N PHE A 149 -6.18 16.76 10.90
CA PHE A 149 -6.66 15.75 11.84
C PHE A 149 -8.18 15.82 11.93
N ILE A 150 -8.83 14.77 11.47
CA ILE A 150 -10.28 14.61 11.46
C ILE A 150 -10.81 14.52 12.92
N ASP A 151 -10.07 13.76 13.71
CA ASP A 151 -10.23 13.56 15.14
C ASP A 151 -8.88 13.16 15.76
N ALA A 152 -8.87 12.82 17.05
CA ALA A 152 -7.63 12.44 17.77
C ALA A 152 -6.94 11.17 17.22
N SER A 153 -7.64 10.40 16.37
CA SER A 153 -7.18 9.11 15.86
C SER A 153 -7.14 9.01 14.35
N THR A 154 -7.54 10.05 13.62
CA THR A 154 -7.68 10.00 12.15
C THR A 154 -7.01 11.19 11.49
N LEU A 155 -6.06 10.92 10.59
CA LEU A 155 -5.33 11.86 9.78
C LEU A 155 -5.73 11.72 8.30
N ALA A 156 -5.89 12.86 7.62
CA ALA A 156 -5.92 12.93 6.16
C ALA A 156 -4.78 13.82 5.68
N ALA A 157 -4.03 13.37 4.65
CA ALA A 157 -2.93 14.11 4.04
C ALA A 157 -2.90 13.87 2.52
N GLY A 158 -2.41 14.84 1.77
CA GLY A 158 -2.34 14.75 0.32
C GLY A 158 -2.31 16.12 -0.34
N ASP A 159 -2.65 16.19 -1.62
CA ASP A 159 -2.90 17.49 -2.23
C ASP A 159 -4.12 18.17 -1.59
N LEU A 160 -4.09 19.49 -1.51
CA LEU A 160 -5.10 20.29 -0.79
C LEU A 160 -6.53 20.00 -1.29
N ALA A 161 -6.70 19.77 -2.60
CA ALA A 161 -8.01 19.49 -3.18
C ALA A 161 -8.53 18.11 -2.74
N SER A 162 -7.68 17.09 -2.75
CA SER A 162 -8.01 15.74 -2.30
C SER A 162 -8.36 15.69 -0.81
N VAL A 163 -7.62 16.41 0.03
CA VAL A 163 -7.92 16.50 1.48
C VAL A 163 -9.26 17.19 1.72
N LYS A 164 -9.54 18.32 1.06
CA LYS A 164 -10.85 19.00 1.17
C LYS A 164 -11.99 18.10 0.72
N ALA A 165 -11.83 17.43 -0.43
CA ALA A 165 -12.84 16.51 -0.95
C ALA A 165 -13.07 15.32 -0.01
N ALA A 166 -12.05 14.82 0.70
CA ALA A 166 -12.20 13.79 1.72
C ALA A 166 -13.05 14.26 2.91
N LEU A 167 -12.85 15.51 3.34
CA LEU A 167 -13.66 16.12 4.41
C LEU A 167 -15.12 16.31 3.99
N ASP A 168 -15.36 16.68 2.72
CA ASP A 168 -16.71 16.82 2.18
C ASP A 168 -17.41 15.45 2.12
N ARG A 169 -16.72 14.39 1.67
CA ARG A 169 -17.26 13.02 1.68
C ARG A 169 -17.60 12.53 3.08
N ARG A 170 -16.74 12.83 4.07
CA ARG A 170 -17.02 12.50 5.48
C ARG A 170 -18.33 13.12 5.96
N ASN A 171 -18.62 14.36 5.58
CA ASN A 171 -19.80 15.11 6.03
C ASN A 171 -21.05 14.86 5.17
N GLY A 172 -20.88 14.22 4.02
CA GLY A 172 -21.94 13.92 3.05
C GLY A 172 -22.35 12.46 3.02
N SER A 173 -22.62 11.96 1.82
CA SER A 173 -23.06 10.57 1.58
C SER A 173 -21.93 9.52 1.62
N GLY A 174 -20.71 9.92 1.94
CA GLY A 174 -19.54 9.06 1.91
C GLY A 174 -18.96 8.85 0.51
N SER A 175 -17.98 7.94 0.40
CA SER A 175 -17.39 7.55 -0.87
C SER A 175 -18.29 6.56 -1.61
N ILE A 176 -18.36 6.69 -2.93
CA ILE A 176 -19.01 5.72 -3.82
C ILE A 176 -17.90 4.97 -4.58
N ILE A 177 -17.17 4.11 -3.85
CA ILE A 177 -16.24 3.15 -4.47
C ILE A 177 -17.07 2.11 -5.22
N ASP A 178 -16.63 1.73 -6.43
CA ASP A 178 -17.27 0.65 -7.17
C ASP A 178 -17.45 -0.60 -6.31
N ALA A 179 -18.61 -1.26 -6.40
CA ALA A 179 -18.97 -2.36 -5.51
C ALA A 179 -18.01 -3.57 -5.64
N ALA A 180 -17.51 -3.86 -6.85
CA ALA A 180 -16.55 -4.95 -7.05
C ALA A 180 -15.17 -4.60 -6.47
N VAL A 181 -14.74 -3.35 -6.63
CA VAL A 181 -13.49 -2.84 -6.03
C VAL A 181 -13.59 -2.89 -4.51
N LEU A 182 -14.69 -2.40 -3.93
CA LEU A 182 -14.92 -2.43 -2.48
C LEU A 182 -14.95 -3.85 -1.93
N ALA A 183 -15.62 -4.78 -2.63
CA ALA A 183 -15.63 -6.19 -2.24
C ALA A 183 -14.21 -6.79 -2.25
N ARG A 184 -13.39 -6.43 -3.24
CA ARG A 184 -12.00 -6.89 -3.33
C ARG A 184 -11.14 -6.28 -2.22
N ILE A 185 -11.30 -4.99 -1.93
CA ILE A 185 -10.64 -4.32 -0.79
C ILE A 185 -10.99 -5.05 0.52
N ASN A 186 -12.27 -5.29 0.78
CA ASN A 186 -12.72 -5.96 2.00
C ASN A 186 -12.16 -7.39 2.12
N GLN A 187 -12.12 -8.13 1.02
CA GLN A 187 -11.53 -9.47 0.98
C GLN A 187 -10.04 -9.41 1.36
N LEU A 188 -9.25 -8.58 0.67
CA LEU A 188 -7.82 -8.50 0.87
C LEU A 188 -7.45 -7.94 2.24
N SER A 189 -8.09 -6.87 2.68
CA SER A 189 -7.82 -6.26 3.98
C SER A 189 -8.17 -7.17 5.17
N THR A 190 -8.98 -8.20 4.95
CA THR A 190 -9.29 -9.22 5.98
C THR A 190 -8.25 -10.33 6.01
N THR A 191 -7.64 -10.66 4.87
CA THR A 191 -6.73 -11.81 4.74
C THR A 191 -5.25 -11.42 4.77
N GLU A 192 -4.94 -10.21 4.30
CA GLU A 192 -3.57 -9.72 4.13
C GLU A 192 -3.25 -8.61 5.14
N ASP A 193 -2.00 -8.48 5.52
CA ASP A 193 -1.53 -7.42 6.42
C ASP A 193 -1.25 -6.13 5.66
N ALA A 194 -0.77 -6.25 4.42
CA ALA A 194 -0.69 -5.17 3.44
C ALA A 194 -1.33 -5.61 2.13
N TRP A 195 -2.04 -4.73 1.45
CA TRP A 195 -2.81 -5.07 0.26
C TRP A 195 -2.88 -3.91 -0.74
N GLY A 196 -3.21 -4.25 -1.98
CA GLY A 196 -3.45 -3.26 -3.02
C GLY A 196 -4.45 -3.75 -4.07
N VAL A 197 -5.20 -2.81 -4.63
CA VAL A 197 -6.15 -3.01 -5.73
C VAL A 197 -5.97 -1.88 -6.72
N SER A 198 -5.84 -2.22 -8.01
CA SER A 198 -5.82 -1.24 -9.10
C SER A 198 -6.82 -1.63 -10.18
N THR A 199 -7.66 -0.69 -10.60
CA THR A 199 -8.63 -0.84 -11.69
C THR A 199 -8.06 -0.49 -13.06
N LYS A 200 -6.83 -0.05 -13.11
CA LYS A 200 -6.05 0.13 -14.33
C LYS A 200 -4.78 -0.67 -14.15
N GLY A 201 -4.55 -1.63 -15.00
CA GLY A 201 -3.43 -2.57 -14.86
C GLY A 201 -2.11 -1.87 -14.48
N PHE A 202 -1.24 -2.61 -13.79
CA PHE A 202 0.10 -2.15 -13.38
C PHE A 202 1.06 -1.91 -14.55
N ALA A 203 0.59 -1.49 -15.72
CA ALA A 203 1.46 -1.25 -16.88
C ALA A 203 2.66 -0.34 -16.57
N GLY A 204 2.52 0.56 -15.59
CA GLY A 204 3.61 1.40 -15.10
C GLY A 204 4.44 0.83 -13.94
N ALA A 205 3.99 -0.27 -13.31
CA ALA A 205 4.65 -0.83 -12.13
C ALA A 205 5.63 -1.98 -12.45
N LEU A 206 5.67 -2.44 -13.69
CA LEU A 206 6.56 -3.50 -14.15
C LEU A 206 7.54 -3.01 -15.24
N PRO A 207 8.47 -2.10 -14.89
CA PRO A 207 9.47 -1.62 -15.87
C PRO A 207 10.37 -2.74 -16.40
N MET A 208 10.37 -3.91 -15.76
CA MET A 208 11.11 -5.10 -16.15
C MET A 208 10.55 -5.80 -17.41
N LEU A 209 9.30 -5.52 -17.80
CA LEU A 209 8.68 -6.20 -18.96
C LEU A 209 9.07 -5.59 -20.31
N GLY A 210 9.96 -4.60 -20.31
CA GLY A 210 10.54 -4.03 -21.52
C GLY A 210 9.58 -3.15 -22.33
N SER A 211 10.14 -2.25 -23.11
CA SER A 211 9.43 -1.32 -24.01
C SER A 211 9.21 -1.89 -25.42
N GLY A 212 9.06 -3.20 -25.56
CA GLY A 212 8.78 -3.84 -26.86
C GLY A 212 7.28 -3.79 -27.21
N ASP A 213 6.95 -3.63 -28.49
CA ASP A 213 5.56 -3.53 -28.97
C ASP A 213 4.65 -4.69 -28.52
N SER A 214 5.18 -5.91 -28.49
CA SER A 214 4.43 -7.10 -28.05
C SER A 214 4.14 -7.10 -26.54
N SER A 215 5.07 -6.59 -25.72
CA SER A 215 4.88 -6.45 -24.27
C SER A 215 3.82 -5.40 -23.95
N SER A 216 3.76 -4.33 -24.74
CA SER A 216 2.77 -3.27 -24.59
C SER A 216 1.34 -3.76 -24.81
N ALA A 217 1.11 -4.61 -25.82
CA ALA A 217 -0.23 -5.16 -26.11
C ALA A 217 -0.73 -6.08 -24.97
N ILE A 218 0.14 -6.95 -24.45
CA ILE A 218 -0.18 -7.85 -23.33
C ILE A 218 -0.49 -7.05 -22.05
N LEU A 219 0.28 -5.99 -21.77
CA LEU A 219 0.04 -5.13 -20.62
C LEU A 219 -1.26 -4.31 -20.76
N GLN A 220 -1.66 -3.96 -21.98
CA GLN A 220 -2.91 -3.26 -22.25
C GLN A 220 -4.16 -4.13 -22.04
N SER A 221 -4.03 -5.46 -22.12
CA SER A 221 -5.12 -6.40 -21.82
C SER A 221 -5.43 -6.54 -20.33
N ILE A 222 -4.64 -5.92 -19.46
CA ILE A 222 -4.85 -5.99 -18.01
C ILE A 222 -5.95 -5.00 -17.61
N GLN A 223 -7.07 -5.54 -17.14
CA GLN A 223 -8.23 -4.76 -16.68
C GLN A 223 -8.09 -4.36 -15.21
N GLN A 224 -7.61 -5.30 -14.38
CA GLN A 224 -7.49 -5.10 -12.95
C GLN A 224 -6.31 -5.89 -12.41
N SER A 225 -5.71 -5.37 -11.35
CA SER A 225 -4.72 -6.10 -10.58
C SER A 225 -4.97 -5.89 -9.08
N SER A 226 -4.68 -6.91 -8.31
CA SER A 226 -4.84 -6.85 -6.86
C SER A 226 -3.94 -7.88 -6.20
N GLY A 227 -3.62 -7.70 -4.94
CA GLY A 227 -2.82 -8.64 -4.20
C GLY A 227 -2.52 -8.15 -2.80
N GLY A 228 -1.72 -8.92 -2.09
CA GLY A 228 -1.36 -8.58 -0.73
C GLY A 228 -0.14 -9.31 -0.23
N ILE A 229 0.23 -8.98 0.96
CA ILE A 229 1.35 -9.56 1.70
C ILE A 229 0.83 -9.97 3.06
N LYS A 230 0.97 -11.25 3.36
CA LYS A 230 0.72 -11.81 4.69
C LYS A 230 2.04 -12.04 5.39
N PHE A 231 2.20 -11.41 6.55
CA PHE A 231 3.37 -11.60 7.40
C PHE A 231 3.16 -12.76 8.36
N GLY A 232 4.21 -13.54 8.58
CA GLY A 232 4.19 -14.72 9.46
C GLY A 232 5.59 -15.31 9.53
N SER A 233 5.73 -16.56 9.93
CA SER A 233 7.01 -17.30 9.86
C SER A 233 7.52 -17.48 8.43
N SER A 234 6.64 -17.30 7.47
CA SER A 234 6.95 -17.08 6.06
C SER A 234 6.12 -15.90 5.58
N VAL A 235 6.69 -15.06 4.76
CA VAL A 235 5.99 -13.99 4.07
C VAL A 235 5.33 -14.57 2.82
N VAL A 236 4.02 -14.46 2.72
CA VAL A 236 3.26 -14.87 1.55
C VAL A 236 2.86 -13.63 0.77
N VAL A 237 3.30 -13.56 -0.48
CA VAL A 237 2.91 -12.50 -1.42
C VAL A 237 1.94 -13.10 -2.42
N THR A 238 0.77 -12.52 -2.53
CA THR A 238 -0.27 -12.89 -3.51
C THR A 238 -0.46 -11.78 -4.52
N CYS A 239 -0.66 -12.14 -5.78
CA CYS A 239 -1.01 -11.20 -6.83
C CYS A 239 -2.01 -11.86 -7.77
N GLN A 240 -3.07 -11.15 -8.11
CA GLN A 240 -4.03 -11.54 -9.12
C GLN A 240 -4.09 -10.43 -10.19
N VAL A 241 -4.00 -10.84 -11.44
CA VAL A 241 -4.17 -9.97 -12.60
C VAL A 241 -5.35 -10.49 -13.40
N VAL A 242 -6.33 -9.64 -13.64
CA VAL A 242 -7.50 -9.95 -14.48
C VAL A 242 -7.24 -9.34 -15.85
N ALA A 243 -7.21 -10.18 -16.86
CA ALA A 243 -7.03 -9.80 -18.26
C ALA A 243 -8.38 -9.73 -19.01
N ASP A 244 -8.35 -9.27 -20.25
CA ASP A 244 -9.54 -9.19 -21.13
C ASP A 244 -10.13 -10.57 -21.43
N SER A 245 -9.30 -11.60 -21.50
CA SER A 245 -9.72 -12.95 -21.85
C SER A 245 -8.88 -14.02 -21.14
N ALA A 246 -9.37 -15.27 -21.13
CA ALA A 246 -8.61 -16.42 -20.65
C ALA A 246 -7.34 -16.66 -21.48
N GLN A 247 -7.35 -16.34 -22.76
CA GLN A 247 -6.17 -16.44 -23.62
C GLN A 247 -5.11 -15.40 -23.25
N ASP A 248 -5.51 -14.18 -22.90
CA ASP A 248 -4.59 -13.13 -22.44
C ASP A 248 -4.00 -13.49 -21.09
N ALA A 249 -4.81 -14.02 -20.17
CA ALA A 249 -4.33 -14.52 -18.88
C ALA A 249 -3.30 -15.65 -19.05
N GLN A 250 -3.52 -16.56 -20.01
CA GLN A 250 -2.54 -17.60 -20.34
C GLN A 250 -1.26 -17.01 -20.94
N SER A 251 -1.37 -16.04 -21.85
CA SER A 251 -0.23 -15.35 -22.43
C SER A 251 0.62 -14.62 -21.38
N LEU A 252 -0.05 -13.94 -20.40
CA LEU A 252 0.63 -13.34 -19.25
C LEU A 252 1.35 -14.40 -18.40
N SER A 253 0.69 -15.54 -18.14
CA SER A 253 1.30 -16.67 -17.42
C SER A 253 2.57 -17.16 -18.09
N ASP A 254 2.53 -17.32 -19.40
CA ASP A 254 3.69 -17.81 -20.17
C ASP A 254 4.84 -16.80 -20.19
N VAL A 255 4.55 -15.50 -20.26
CA VAL A 255 5.55 -14.44 -20.11
C VAL A 255 6.20 -14.49 -18.73
N VAL A 256 5.41 -14.60 -17.64
CA VAL A 256 5.97 -14.69 -16.27
C VAL A 256 6.84 -15.93 -16.11
N LYS A 257 6.41 -17.08 -16.63
CA LYS A 257 7.20 -18.32 -16.62
C LYS A 257 8.50 -18.17 -17.38
N MET A 258 8.44 -17.58 -18.56
CA MET A 258 9.63 -17.35 -19.40
C MET A 258 10.63 -16.43 -18.69
N LEU A 259 10.17 -15.33 -18.09
CA LEU A 259 11.03 -14.42 -17.34
C LEU A 259 11.64 -15.11 -16.11
N SER A 260 10.86 -15.91 -15.38
CA SER A 260 11.35 -16.66 -14.23
C SER A 260 12.45 -17.67 -14.66
N GLN A 261 12.26 -18.35 -15.77
CA GLN A 261 13.26 -19.27 -16.33
C GLN A 261 14.53 -18.52 -16.79
N MET A 262 14.37 -17.39 -17.46
CA MET A 262 15.51 -16.58 -17.91
C MET A 262 16.37 -16.11 -16.74
N ILE A 263 15.75 -15.64 -15.65
CA ILE A 263 16.47 -15.25 -14.44
C ILE A 263 17.19 -16.45 -13.81
N THR A 264 16.55 -17.60 -13.76
CA THR A 264 17.17 -18.82 -13.18
C THR A 264 18.31 -19.36 -14.02
N MET A 265 18.26 -19.24 -15.36
CA MET A 265 19.33 -19.65 -16.25
C MET A 265 20.57 -18.75 -16.20
N HIS A 266 20.39 -17.47 -15.85
CA HIS A 266 21.47 -16.49 -15.73
C HIS A 266 22.00 -16.36 -14.30
N SER A 267 21.75 -17.35 -13.43
CA SER A 267 22.31 -17.39 -12.08
C SER A 267 23.77 -17.83 -12.11
N GLY A 268 24.65 -17.06 -11.47
CA GLY A 268 26.09 -17.37 -11.38
C GLY A 268 26.95 -16.13 -11.20
N PRO A 269 28.28 -16.24 -11.28
CA PRO A 269 29.17 -15.10 -11.14
C PRO A 269 28.87 -14.01 -12.18
N GLY A 270 28.33 -12.88 -11.75
CA GLY A 270 27.88 -11.77 -12.62
C GLY A 270 26.44 -11.85 -13.12
N GLY A 271 25.66 -12.86 -12.69
CA GLY A 271 24.24 -13.02 -13.01
C GLY A 271 23.32 -12.73 -11.82
N ALA A 272 22.11 -13.30 -11.87
CA ALA A 272 21.14 -13.13 -10.78
C ALA A 272 21.65 -13.75 -9.46
N PRO A 273 21.44 -13.06 -8.30
CA PRO A 273 21.77 -13.62 -7.00
C PRO A 273 21.09 -14.97 -6.75
N SER A 274 21.78 -15.87 -6.05
CA SER A 274 21.26 -17.22 -5.72
C SER A 274 19.96 -17.15 -4.91
N GLU A 275 19.82 -16.12 -4.08
CA GLU A 275 18.65 -15.83 -3.26
C GLU A 275 17.42 -15.56 -4.13
N LEU A 276 17.57 -14.75 -5.18
CA LEU A 276 16.50 -14.48 -6.14
C LEU A 276 16.08 -15.74 -6.89
N THR A 277 17.05 -16.57 -7.29
CA THR A 277 16.79 -17.85 -7.94
C THR A 277 16.01 -18.81 -7.02
N ASN A 278 16.34 -18.84 -5.73
CA ASN A 278 15.63 -19.66 -4.77
C ASN A 278 14.20 -19.15 -4.52
N LEU A 279 14.00 -17.84 -4.50
CA LEU A 279 12.66 -17.25 -4.43
C LEU A 279 11.78 -17.66 -5.61
N LEU A 280 12.30 -17.57 -6.82
CA LEU A 280 11.55 -17.94 -8.02
C LEU A 280 11.13 -19.42 -8.06
N LYS A 281 11.84 -20.31 -7.35
CA LYS A 281 11.42 -21.72 -7.19
C LYS A 281 10.15 -21.86 -6.35
N SER A 282 9.85 -20.95 -5.45
CA SER A 282 8.62 -20.93 -4.64
C SER A 282 7.46 -20.18 -5.29
N LEU A 283 7.68 -19.62 -6.49
CA LEU A 283 6.65 -18.91 -7.24
C LEU A 283 5.67 -19.91 -7.85
N ASN A 284 4.42 -19.87 -7.40
CA ASN A 284 3.31 -20.59 -8.00
C ASN A 284 2.58 -19.68 -8.98
N ILE A 285 2.36 -20.18 -10.19
CA ILE A 285 1.70 -19.46 -11.29
C ILE A 285 0.53 -20.32 -11.76
N SER A 286 -0.69 -19.80 -11.67
CA SER A 286 -1.90 -20.48 -12.14
C SER A 286 -2.84 -19.50 -12.84
N THR A 287 -3.69 -20.03 -13.72
CA THR A 287 -4.75 -19.28 -14.38
C THR A 287 -6.11 -19.86 -14.03
N ASP A 288 -7.10 -18.99 -13.86
CA ASP A 288 -8.51 -19.34 -13.67
C ASP A 288 -9.37 -18.40 -14.51
N GLY A 289 -9.93 -18.91 -15.60
CA GLY A 289 -10.58 -18.06 -16.59
C GLY A 289 -9.66 -16.94 -17.08
N ALA A 290 -10.12 -15.69 -17.00
CA ALA A 290 -9.34 -14.50 -17.36
C ALA A 290 -8.37 -14.02 -16.25
N ALA A 291 -8.27 -14.73 -15.13
CA ALA A 291 -7.41 -14.35 -14.02
C ALA A 291 -6.09 -15.13 -14.02
N LEU A 292 -4.96 -14.43 -13.95
CA LEU A 292 -3.65 -14.96 -13.61
C LEU A 292 -3.43 -14.77 -12.11
N ASN A 293 -3.09 -15.84 -11.41
CA ASN A 293 -2.79 -15.83 -9.98
C ASN A 293 -1.32 -16.18 -9.76
N LEU A 294 -0.64 -15.39 -8.97
CA LEU A 294 0.74 -15.56 -8.56
C LEU A 294 0.77 -15.66 -7.04
N THR A 295 1.50 -16.65 -6.53
CA THR A 295 1.75 -16.77 -5.09
C THR A 295 3.23 -17.07 -4.88
N LEU A 296 3.87 -16.26 -4.05
CA LEU A 296 5.25 -16.40 -3.65
C LEU A 296 5.31 -16.57 -2.14
N THR A 297 5.91 -17.67 -1.67
CA THR A 297 6.13 -17.91 -0.24
C THR A 297 7.61 -17.88 0.05
N VAL A 298 8.01 -17.00 0.94
CA VAL A 298 9.42 -16.76 1.27
C VAL A 298 9.61 -16.90 2.78
N PRO A 299 10.57 -17.74 3.25
CA PRO A 299 11.01 -17.67 4.62
C PRO A 299 11.45 -16.26 5.00
N GLU A 300 11.09 -15.82 6.20
CA GLU A 300 11.27 -14.45 6.66
C GLU A 300 12.75 -14.02 6.64
N ASP A 301 13.63 -14.91 7.08
CA ASP A 301 15.09 -14.70 7.10
C ASP A 301 15.71 -14.49 5.70
N GLN A 302 15.19 -15.19 4.69
CA GLN A 302 15.63 -14.99 3.30
C GLN A 302 15.22 -13.63 2.75
N LEU A 303 14.00 -13.17 3.09
CA LEU A 303 13.52 -11.88 2.64
C LEU A 303 14.26 -10.73 3.31
N GLU A 304 14.56 -10.85 4.61
CA GLU A 304 15.42 -9.90 5.31
C GLU A 304 16.83 -9.81 4.71
N ALA A 305 17.43 -10.95 4.36
CA ALA A 305 18.73 -10.99 3.71
C ALA A 305 18.74 -10.25 2.38
N LEU A 306 17.69 -10.45 1.55
CA LEU A 306 17.52 -9.75 0.27
C LEU A 306 17.36 -8.25 0.44
N LEU A 307 16.56 -7.81 1.39
CA LEU A 307 16.38 -6.39 1.66
C LEU A 307 17.66 -5.73 2.16
N LYS A 308 18.43 -6.40 3.02
CA LYS A 308 19.75 -5.93 3.46
C LYS A 308 20.72 -5.77 2.29
N MET A 309 20.74 -6.73 1.36
CA MET A 309 21.57 -6.63 0.14
C MET A 309 21.15 -5.48 -0.78
N ALA A 310 19.85 -5.28 -0.98
CA ALA A 310 19.32 -4.21 -1.82
C ALA A 310 19.67 -2.82 -1.24
N HIS A 311 19.59 -2.64 0.08
CA HIS A 311 20.00 -1.39 0.76
C HIS A 311 21.51 -1.18 0.74
N GLY A 312 22.32 -2.24 0.82
CA GLY A 312 23.78 -2.15 0.74
C GLY A 312 24.30 -1.69 -0.61
N GLN A 313 23.63 -2.05 -1.70
CA GLN A 313 23.99 -1.64 -3.05
C GLN A 313 23.65 -0.17 -3.35
N SER A 314 22.58 0.39 -2.78
CA SER A 314 22.21 1.79 -2.97
C SER A 314 23.20 2.77 -2.34
N ASN A 315 23.90 2.38 -1.27
CA ASN A 315 24.92 3.21 -0.63
C ASN A 315 26.30 3.17 -1.34
N SER A 316 26.51 2.24 -2.27
CA SER A 316 27.78 2.12 -3.01
C SER A 316 27.79 2.87 -4.34
N ALA A 317 26.64 3.40 -4.78
CA ALA A 317 26.51 4.11 -6.06
C ALA A 317 26.63 5.65 -5.93
N THR A 318 26.96 6.16 -4.73
CA THR A 318 27.14 7.60 -4.48
C THR A 318 28.55 7.86 -3.94
N ILE A 319 29.57 7.58 -4.78
CA ILE A 319 30.95 8.10 -4.62
C ILE A 319 31.40 8.60 -6.00
#